data_0b6342a5a2673a18d989dbd77a6faf00
#
_entry.id   0b6342a5a2673a18d989dbd77a6faf00
#
_cell.length_a   1.000
_cell.length_b   1.000
_cell.length_c   1.000
_cell.angle_alpha   90.00
_cell.angle_beta   90.00
_cell.angle_gamma   90.00
#
_symmetry.space_group_name_H-M   'P 1'
#
loop_
_entity.id
_entity.type
_entity.pdbx_description
1 polymer ?
#
loop_
_entity_poly.entity_id
_entity_poly.type
_entity_poly.pdbx_seq_one_letter_code
_entity_poly.pdbx_strand_id
1 'polypeptide(L)'
;MPFWAIRKSADSMISLVMPRLMEAPAVQADSIFPAWMGDIFGDIFGDFFGGGRRNSNNNGPAQGASVRLTVRITFEEAVFGCSKELEFPYKEECKTCHGTGAKPGTSPETCSKCGGKGKVVYSQQSLFGMMQNVQTCPDCGGTGKVIREKCPDCRGTGYISKKVRKTVEIPAGIDNGQSVRVRGYGEPGRNGGPRGDLLVEVLVSRSNAFERQDMNIFSNASISFGIAALGGDIRIRTVDGDIIYTVAPGTQSGTRIRLKGKGVPSIRNKAVRGDHYVTLIVNTPTGLNKEAKEALRKFDELTGNSLNKEGGAQTGKEKKKGFMDKIKESFDEH
;
A
#
# COMPACT_ATOMS: atom_id res chain seq x y z
N MET A 1 43.92 -4.22 1.45
CA MET A 1 44.76 -3.93 0.26
C MET A 1 44.35 -4.87 -0.86
N PRO A 2 44.31 -4.45 -2.12
CA PRO A 2 44.01 -3.15 -2.71
C PRO A 2 42.79 -3.23 -3.66
N PHE A 3 42.08 -2.12 -3.85
CA PHE A 3 42.08 -1.23 -5.01
C PHE A 3 41.78 -1.90 -6.36
N TRP A 4 40.71 -1.46 -7.05
CA TRP A 4 40.84 -0.79 -8.36
C TRP A 4 39.54 -0.04 -8.70
N ALA A 5 39.69 1.26 -8.90
CA ALA A 5 38.78 2.19 -9.50
C ALA A 5 39.06 2.26 -11.02
N ILE A 6 38.02 2.38 -11.85
CA ILE A 6 38.13 2.89 -13.24
C ILE A 6 36.83 3.72 -13.47
N ARG A 7 36.98 5.01 -13.44
CA ARG A 7 37.14 6.08 -14.45
C ARG A 7 36.15 6.03 -15.62
N LYS A 8 35.31 7.04 -15.61
CA LYS A 8 34.92 8.06 -16.58
C LYS A 8 35.32 7.87 -18.04
N SER A 9 34.37 8.14 -18.92
CA SER A 9 34.46 8.84 -20.22
C SER A 9 33.13 8.72 -20.94
N ALA A 10 32.52 9.57 -21.68
CA ALA A 10 32.75 10.92 -22.16
C ALA A 10 31.52 11.36 -22.93
N ASP A 11 31.32 12.62 -22.96
CA ASP A 11 30.45 13.42 -23.80
C ASP A 11 29.99 12.81 -25.13
N SER A 12 28.68 12.96 -25.42
CA SER A 12 28.23 13.10 -26.79
C SER A 12 27.15 14.19 -26.84
N MET A 13 27.58 15.32 -27.37
CA MET A 13 26.73 16.41 -27.84
C MET A 13 25.67 15.89 -28.81
N ILE A 14 24.42 16.18 -28.54
CA ILE A 14 23.39 16.15 -29.56
C ILE A 14 22.81 17.54 -29.72
N SER A 15 23.09 18.07 -30.92
CA SER A 15 22.66 19.31 -31.52
C SER A 15 21.14 19.54 -31.38
N LEU A 16 20.77 20.71 -30.88
CA LEU A 16 19.44 21.28 -31.03
C LEU A 16 19.20 21.60 -32.50
N VAL A 17 18.24 20.93 -33.10
CA VAL A 17 17.56 21.41 -34.32
C VAL A 17 16.17 21.84 -33.90
N MET A 18 15.96 23.15 -33.88
CA MET A 18 14.62 23.75 -33.82
C MET A 18 13.94 23.66 -35.22
N PRO A 19 12.70 23.18 -35.30
CA PRO A 19 11.88 23.47 -36.48
C PRO A 19 11.10 24.77 -36.26
N ARG A 20 11.11 25.55 -37.34
CA ARG A 20 10.43 26.82 -37.60
C ARG A 20 8.97 26.83 -37.13
N LEU A 21 8.57 27.97 -36.57
CA LEU A 21 7.18 28.41 -36.47
C LEU A 21 6.54 28.41 -37.87
N MET A 22 5.49 27.61 -38.02
CA MET A 22 4.47 27.83 -39.05
C MET A 22 3.28 28.50 -38.36
N GLU A 23 2.89 29.64 -38.93
CA GLU A 23 1.67 30.38 -38.63
C GLU A 23 0.46 29.45 -38.79
N ALA A 24 -0.33 29.30 -37.72
CA ALA A 24 -1.63 28.63 -37.77
C ALA A 24 -2.74 29.68 -37.93
N PRO A 25 -3.73 29.45 -38.80
CA PRO A 25 -4.86 30.35 -38.99
C PRO A 25 -5.79 30.33 -37.77
N ALA A 26 -6.36 31.48 -37.43
CA ALA A 26 -7.37 31.68 -36.42
C ALA A 26 -8.60 30.79 -36.70
N VAL A 27 -8.80 29.78 -35.84
CA VAL A 27 -10.03 28.99 -35.77
C VAL A 27 -10.86 29.51 -34.64
N GLN A 28 -12.05 29.98 -34.94
CA GLN A 28 -13.09 30.37 -34.01
C GLN A 28 -13.37 29.23 -33.01
N ALA A 29 -13.26 29.54 -31.75
CA ALA A 29 -13.59 28.64 -30.63
C ALA A 29 -15.09 28.70 -30.38
N ASP A 30 -15.85 27.76 -30.96
CA ASP A 30 -17.16 27.40 -30.45
C ASP A 30 -17.16 25.94 -30.01
N SER A 31 -17.46 25.80 -28.71
CA SER A 31 -18.08 24.66 -28.03
C SER A 31 -17.56 23.24 -28.35
N ILE A 32 -16.63 22.74 -27.53
CA ILE A 32 -16.66 21.34 -27.04
C ILE A 32 -15.75 21.27 -25.78
N PHE A 33 -16.19 21.76 -24.64
CA PHE A 33 -15.67 21.35 -23.34
C PHE A 33 -16.80 20.64 -22.58
N PRO A 34 -16.62 19.40 -22.18
CA PRO A 34 -17.63 18.72 -21.38
C PRO A 34 -17.75 19.37 -20.00
N ALA A 35 -18.98 19.67 -19.61
CA ALA A 35 -19.39 20.43 -18.40
C ALA A 35 -18.88 19.87 -17.05
N TRP A 36 -18.24 18.68 -17.04
CA TRP A 36 -17.74 18.07 -15.79
C TRP A 36 -16.33 18.53 -15.37
N MET A 37 -15.63 19.26 -16.27
CA MET A 37 -14.27 19.74 -15.99
C MET A 37 -14.24 21.16 -15.39
N GLY A 38 -15.39 21.84 -15.34
CA GLY A 38 -15.54 23.18 -14.77
C GLY A 38 -15.45 23.22 -13.24
N ASP A 39 -15.91 22.18 -12.57
CA ASP A 39 -15.96 22.14 -11.10
C ASP A 39 -14.62 21.90 -10.42
N ILE A 40 -13.67 21.22 -11.09
CA ILE A 40 -12.35 20.92 -10.48
C ILE A 40 -11.37 22.08 -10.64
N PHE A 41 -11.49 22.87 -11.73
CA PHE A 41 -10.65 24.04 -11.94
C PHE A 41 -11.17 25.31 -11.25
N GLY A 42 -12.47 25.41 -10.99
CA GLY A 42 -13.07 26.53 -10.29
C GLY A 42 -12.61 26.66 -8.84
N ASP A 43 -12.49 25.55 -8.14
CA ASP A 43 -12.12 25.55 -6.72
C ASP A 43 -10.63 25.79 -6.48
N ILE A 44 -9.74 25.39 -7.39
CA ILE A 44 -8.29 25.57 -7.21
C ILE A 44 -7.82 26.94 -7.72
N PHE A 45 -8.41 27.46 -8.81
CA PHE A 45 -8.03 28.76 -9.38
C PHE A 45 -8.77 29.94 -8.75
N GLY A 46 -9.98 29.73 -8.24
CA GLY A 46 -10.74 30.75 -7.52
C GLY A 46 -10.07 31.22 -6.24
N ASP A 47 -9.37 30.31 -5.55
CA ASP A 47 -8.67 30.64 -4.29
C ASP A 47 -7.30 31.31 -4.50
N PHE A 48 -6.69 31.16 -5.68
CA PHE A 48 -5.37 31.73 -5.99
C PHE A 48 -5.42 33.09 -6.70
N PHE A 49 -6.45 33.40 -7.48
CA PHE A 49 -6.58 34.65 -8.24
C PHE A 49 -7.72 35.57 -7.81
N GLY A 50 -8.70 35.05 -7.06
CA GLY A 50 -9.78 35.85 -6.50
C GLY A 50 -9.39 36.48 -5.19
N GLY A 51 -8.78 37.65 -5.20
CA GLY A 51 -8.39 38.44 -4.03
C GLY A 51 -9.58 38.87 -3.16
N GLY A 52 -10.29 37.94 -2.57
CA GLY A 52 -11.26 38.09 -1.52
C GLY A 52 -10.75 37.41 -0.26
N ARG A 53 -9.97 38.09 0.57
CA ARG A 53 -9.70 37.70 1.95
C ARG A 53 -11.04 37.50 2.67
N ARG A 54 -11.64 36.29 2.56
CA ARG A 54 -12.57 35.83 3.56
C ARG A 54 -11.75 35.73 4.85
N ASN A 55 -11.91 36.72 5.68
CA ASN A 55 -11.41 36.75 7.05
C ASN A 55 -12.10 35.59 7.77
N SER A 56 -11.52 34.38 7.62
CA SER A 56 -11.95 33.19 8.33
C SER A 56 -11.73 33.47 9.81
N ASN A 57 -12.80 33.83 10.47
CA ASN A 57 -12.83 33.97 11.92
C ASN A 57 -12.56 32.62 12.51
N ASN A 58 -11.26 32.30 12.71
CA ASN A 58 -10.77 31.00 13.21
C ASN A 58 -11.23 30.67 14.66
N ASN A 59 -12.19 31.41 15.19
CA ASN A 59 -12.80 31.21 16.50
C ASN A 59 -14.09 30.38 16.45
N GLY A 60 -14.49 29.88 15.28
CA GLY A 60 -15.62 28.97 15.17
C GLY A 60 -15.34 27.59 15.76
N PRO A 61 -16.40 26.77 15.95
CA PRO A 61 -16.24 25.37 16.32
C PRO A 61 -15.35 24.65 15.31
N ALA A 62 -14.28 24.02 15.79
CA ALA A 62 -13.35 23.29 14.94
C ALA A 62 -13.26 21.83 15.41
N GLN A 63 -13.28 20.90 14.45
CA GLN A 63 -13.11 19.49 14.74
C GLN A 63 -11.75 19.20 15.36
N GLY A 64 -11.70 18.28 16.32
CA GLY A 64 -10.49 17.79 16.94
C GLY A 64 -9.59 17.03 15.96
N ALA A 65 -8.31 16.97 16.27
CA ALA A 65 -7.36 16.20 15.48
C ALA A 65 -7.67 14.70 15.56
N SER A 66 -7.45 13.99 14.45
CA SER A 66 -7.51 12.52 14.46
C SER A 66 -6.25 11.94 15.08
N VAL A 67 -6.42 10.89 15.88
CA VAL A 67 -5.33 10.14 16.52
C VAL A 67 -5.04 8.91 15.68
N ARG A 68 -3.76 8.58 15.48
CA ARG A 68 -3.35 7.38 14.78
C ARG A 68 -2.84 6.34 15.77
N LEU A 69 -3.23 5.10 15.56
CA LEU A 69 -2.78 3.94 16.30
C LEU A 69 -2.47 2.82 15.32
N THR A 70 -1.35 2.14 15.52
CA THR A 70 -0.93 1.03 14.67
C THR A 70 -1.26 -0.29 15.35
N VAL A 71 -1.85 -1.24 14.62
CA VAL A 71 -2.12 -2.60 15.09
C VAL A 71 -1.48 -3.61 14.14
N ARG A 72 -0.87 -4.65 14.70
CA ARG A 72 -0.34 -5.78 13.94
C ARG A 72 -1.32 -6.93 13.96
N ILE A 73 -1.55 -7.52 12.80
CA ILE A 73 -2.37 -8.70 12.60
C ILE A 73 -1.63 -9.74 11.78
N THR A 74 -2.08 -10.99 11.85
CA THR A 74 -1.54 -12.07 11.00
C THR A 74 -2.11 -11.97 9.58
N PHE A 75 -1.54 -12.75 8.67
CA PHE A 75 -2.02 -12.85 7.30
C PHE A 75 -3.45 -13.40 7.25
N GLU A 76 -3.73 -14.45 8.02
CA GLU A 76 -5.04 -15.08 8.13
C GLU A 76 -6.09 -14.11 8.69
N GLU A 77 -5.73 -13.36 9.74
CA GLU A 77 -6.59 -12.31 10.30
C GLU A 77 -6.91 -11.22 9.28
N ALA A 78 -5.97 -10.87 8.39
CA ALA A 78 -6.22 -9.92 7.32
C ALA A 78 -7.17 -10.48 6.24
N VAL A 79 -7.08 -11.78 5.94
CA VAL A 79 -7.95 -12.44 4.96
C VAL A 79 -9.37 -12.57 5.48
N PHE A 80 -9.56 -13.04 6.71
CA PHE A 80 -10.88 -13.35 7.26
C PHE A 80 -11.52 -12.19 8.04
N GLY A 81 -10.70 -11.21 8.41
CA GLY A 81 -11.08 -10.18 9.36
C GLY A 81 -10.96 -10.65 10.80
N CYS A 82 -10.85 -9.73 11.70
CA CYS A 82 -10.75 -10.02 13.13
C CYS A 82 -11.26 -8.85 13.98
N SER A 83 -11.50 -9.12 15.26
CA SER A 83 -11.78 -8.09 16.26
C SER A 83 -10.57 -7.96 17.18
N LYS A 84 -10.04 -6.75 17.35
CA LYS A 84 -8.91 -6.47 18.23
C LYS A 84 -9.32 -5.49 19.33
N GLU A 85 -8.99 -5.81 20.56
CA GLU A 85 -9.10 -4.88 21.67
C GLU A 85 -7.87 -3.97 21.70
N LEU A 86 -8.08 -2.67 21.58
CA LEU A 86 -7.04 -1.66 21.55
C LEU A 86 -7.13 -0.76 22.77
N GLU A 87 -6.00 -0.53 23.42
CA GLU A 87 -5.88 0.40 24.53
C GLU A 87 -5.13 1.64 24.06
N PHE A 88 -5.73 2.81 24.26
CA PHE A 88 -5.15 4.08 23.86
C PHE A 88 -5.54 5.21 24.80
N PRO A 89 -4.74 6.28 24.88
CA PRO A 89 -5.08 7.45 25.67
C PRO A 89 -6.27 8.20 25.05
N TYR A 90 -7.25 8.46 25.87
CA TYR A 90 -8.46 9.18 25.48
C TYR A 90 -8.67 10.35 26.42
N LYS A 91 -8.89 11.55 25.88
CA LYS A 91 -9.15 12.74 26.68
C LYS A 91 -10.65 12.88 26.91
N GLU A 92 -11.07 12.56 28.14
CA GLU A 92 -12.44 12.84 28.59
C GLU A 92 -12.59 14.29 29.05
N GLU A 93 -13.78 14.84 28.90
CA GLU A 93 -14.12 16.13 29.47
C GLU A 93 -14.03 16.08 30.99
N CYS A 94 -13.40 17.07 31.58
CA CYS A 94 -13.25 17.17 33.03
C CYS A 94 -14.63 17.38 33.67
N LYS A 95 -15.01 16.47 34.53
CA LYS A 95 -16.30 16.51 35.23
C LYS A 95 -16.46 17.72 36.16
N THR A 96 -15.38 18.26 36.64
CA THR A 96 -15.35 19.38 37.60
C THR A 96 -15.54 20.72 36.92
N CYS A 97 -14.95 20.93 35.74
CA CYS A 97 -15.05 22.21 35.06
C CYS A 97 -15.82 22.14 33.71
N HIS A 98 -16.32 20.98 33.34
CA HIS A 98 -17.11 20.79 32.11
C HIS A 98 -16.43 21.39 30.87
N GLY A 99 -15.14 21.03 30.67
CA GLY A 99 -14.36 21.45 29.51
C GLY A 99 -13.81 22.89 29.55
N THR A 100 -14.20 23.73 30.51
CA THR A 100 -13.77 25.14 30.58
C THR A 100 -12.33 25.31 31.01
N GLY A 101 -11.78 24.38 31.74
CA GLY A 101 -10.45 24.48 32.36
C GLY A 101 -10.36 25.43 33.54
N ALA A 102 -11.41 26.21 33.82
CA ALA A 102 -11.46 27.14 34.94
C ALA A 102 -11.95 26.44 36.22
N LYS A 103 -11.56 26.94 37.39
CA LYS A 103 -12.05 26.48 38.66
C LYS A 103 -13.57 26.66 38.76
N PRO A 104 -14.30 25.71 39.38
CA PRO A 104 -15.73 25.87 39.61
C PRO A 104 -16.06 27.23 40.27
N GLY A 105 -17.07 27.91 39.70
CA GLY A 105 -17.43 29.26 40.15
C GLY A 105 -16.70 30.38 39.44
N THR A 106 -15.72 30.10 38.61
CA THR A 106 -15.01 31.07 37.77
C THR A 106 -15.19 30.73 36.27
N SER A 107 -15.02 31.69 35.39
CA SER A 107 -15.13 31.50 33.94
C SER A 107 -13.89 32.02 33.22
N PRO A 108 -13.55 31.44 32.05
CA PRO A 108 -12.47 31.94 31.21
C PRO A 108 -12.80 33.35 30.72
N GLU A 109 -11.87 34.30 30.89
CA GLU A 109 -12.00 35.68 30.43
C GLU A 109 -11.49 35.82 28.99
N THR A 110 -12.05 36.79 28.26
CA THR A 110 -11.54 37.15 26.93
C THR A 110 -10.12 37.72 27.05
N CYS A 111 -9.19 37.18 26.26
CA CYS A 111 -7.82 37.66 26.25
C CYS A 111 -7.75 39.13 25.79
N SER A 112 -7.28 40.04 26.65
CA SER A 112 -7.18 41.47 26.38
C SER A 112 -6.23 41.79 25.21
N LYS A 113 -5.14 41.03 25.09
CA LYS A 113 -4.10 41.26 24.07
C LYS A 113 -4.57 41.01 22.64
N CYS A 114 -5.37 39.99 22.42
CA CYS A 114 -5.87 39.63 21.10
C CYS A 114 -7.37 39.94 20.91
N GLY A 115 -8.07 40.43 21.93
CA GLY A 115 -9.50 40.67 21.90
C GLY A 115 -10.33 39.43 21.57
N GLY A 116 -9.90 38.24 22.06
CA GLY A 116 -10.56 36.98 21.79
C GLY A 116 -10.18 36.32 20.47
N LYS A 117 -9.38 36.96 19.62
CA LYS A 117 -9.03 36.43 18.27
C LYS A 117 -8.00 35.31 18.29
N GLY A 118 -7.30 35.09 19.39
CA GLY A 118 -6.26 34.04 19.50
C GLY A 118 -4.97 34.33 18.71
N LYS A 119 -4.95 35.38 17.90
CA LYS A 119 -3.83 35.82 17.06
C LYS A 119 -3.58 37.31 17.22
N VAL A 120 -2.33 37.70 17.10
CA VAL A 120 -1.90 39.11 17.06
C VAL A 120 -1.22 39.38 15.72
N VAL A 121 -1.49 40.56 15.15
CA VAL A 121 -0.92 40.98 13.88
C VAL A 121 0.15 42.02 14.18
N TYR A 122 1.36 41.75 13.80
CA TYR A 122 2.47 42.68 13.83
C TYR A 122 2.69 43.23 12.43
N SER A 123 2.56 44.56 12.29
CA SER A 123 2.90 45.24 11.04
C SER A 123 4.34 45.69 11.11
N GLN A 124 5.17 45.20 10.22
CA GLN A 124 6.57 45.60 10.12
C GLN A 124 6.81 46.27 8.78
N GLN A 125 7.38 47.48 8.82
CA GLN A 125 7.75 48.23 7.62
C GLN A 125 9.05 47.64 7.06
N SER A 126 9.04 47.19 5.84
CA SER A 126 10.21 46.69 5.11
C SER A 126 10.47 47.62 3.90
N LEU A 127 11.66 47.49 3.28
CA LEU A 127 12.03 48.21 2.06
C LEU A 127 11.08 47.97 0.88
N PHE A 128 10.27 46.90 0.94
CA PHE A 128 9.31 46.51 -0.10
C PHE A 128 7.83 46.75 0.30
N GLY A 129 7.58 47.53 1.36
CA GLY A 129 6.23 47.84 1.84
C GLY A 129 5.91 47.31 3.23
N MET A 130 4.66 47.47 3.68
CA MET A 130 4.20 46.96 4.98
C MET A 130 3.92 45.46 4.91
N MET A 131 4.72 44.67 5.63
CA MET A 131 4.46 43.27 5.85
C MET A 131 3.66 43.07 7.14
N GLN A 132 2.54 42.34 7.04
CA GLN A 132 1.75 41.94 8.20
C GLN A 132 2.10 40.50 8.57
N ASN A 133 2.66 40.29 9.76
CA ASN A 133 2.97 38.97 10.31
C ASN A 133 1.91 38.62 11.35
N VAL A 134 1.19 37.51 11.10
CA VAL A 134 0.16 36.98 12.00
C VAL A 134 0.78 35.92 12.88
N GLN A 135 0.84 36.17 14.17
CA GLN A 135 1.40 35.22 15.15
C GLN A 135 0.33 34.74 16.14
N THR A 136 0.51 33.57 16.68
CA THR A 136 -0.31 33.08 17.80
C THR A 136 -0.14 34.00 18.99
N CYS A 137 -1.23 34.42 19.60
CA CYS A 137 -1.18 35.28 20.78
C CYS A 137 -0.42 34.59 21.94
N PRO A 138 0.68 35.18 22.43
CA PRO A 138 1.49 34.53 23.47
C PRO A 138 0.77 34.40 24.81
N ASP A 139 -0.16 35.29 25.13
CA ASP A 139 -0.84 35.33 26.43
C ASP A 139 -1.92 34.24 26.54
N CYS A 140 -2.63 33.96 25.48
CA CYS A 140 -3.68 32.93 25.48
C CYS A 140 -3.29 31.65 24.71
N GLY A 141 -2.11 31.57 24.10
CA GLY A 141 -1.67 30.40 23.33
C GLY A 141 -2.59 30.04 22.15
N GLY A 142 -3.30 31.01 21.59
CA GLY A 142 -4.22 30.80 20.47
C GLY A 142 -5.68 30.51 20.85
N THR A 143 -5.99 30.36 22.13
CA THR A 143 -7.36 30.04 22.60
C THR A 143 -8.31 31.25 22.56
N GLY A 144 -7.79 32.49 22.54
CA GLY A 144 -8.57 33.70 22.68
C GLY A 144 -9.09 33.96 24.08
N LYS A 145 -8.89 33.03 25.03
CA LYS A 145 -9.37 33.10 26.41
C LYS A 145 -8.20 32.90 27.38
N VAL A 146 -8.27 33.52 28.53
CA VAL A 146 -7.30 33.42 29.62
C VAL A 146 -8.02 32.87 30.85
N ILE A 147 -7.43 31.87 31.51
CA ILE A 147 -7.95 31.27 32.74
C ILE A 147 -7.07 31.75 33.88
N ARG A 148 -7.61 32.58 34.76
CA ARG A 148 -6.88 33.08 35.93
C ARG A 148 -6.73 31.99 37.01
N GLU A 149 -7.85 31.39 37.38
CA GLU A 149 -7.87 30.27 38.32
C GLU A 149 -8.11 28.96 37.60
N LYS A 150 -7.08 28.11 37.55
CA LYS A 150 -7.13 26.83 36.85
C LYS A 150 -7.91 25.81 37.67
N CYS A 151 -8.69 24.97 37.01
CA CYS A 151 -9.33 23.81 37.60
C CYS A 151 -8.27 22.88 38.22
N PRO A 152 -8.42 22.47 39.48
CA PRO A 152 -7.43 21.62 40.18
C PRO A 152 -7.26 20.25 39.50
N ASP A 153 -8.33 19.66 38.96
CA ASP A 153 -8.32 18.32 38.40
C ASP A 153 -7.65 18.24 37.05
N CYS A 154 -8.02 19.14 36.12
CA CYS A 154 -7.46 19.15 34.79
C CYS A 154 -6.32 20.17 34.55
N ARG A 155 -5.98 20.97 35.58
CA ARG A 155 -4.91 21.98 35.56
C ARG A 155 -5.02 22.99 34.39
N GLY A 156 -6.25 23.30 34.02
CA GLY A 156 -6.52 24.29 32.97
C GLY A 156 -6.72 23.72 31.57
N THR A 157 -6.56 22.43 31.39
CA THR A 157 -6.73 21.79 30.04
C THR A 157 -8.18 21.57 29.65
N GLY A 158 -9.12 21.53 30.60
CA GLY A 158 -10.51 21.15 30.38
C GLY A 158 -10.76 19.65 30.21
N TYR A 159 -9.69 18.84 30.08
CA TYR A 159 -9.77 17.41 29.80
C TYR A 159 -8.86 16.60 30.70
N ILE A 160 -9.25 15.35 30.97
CA ILE A 160 -8.49 14.37 31.74
C ILE A 160 -8.14 13.21 30.82
N SER A 161 -6.87 12.87 30.72
CA SER A 161 -6.42 11.72 29.93
C SER A 161 -6.66 10.42 30.71
N LYS A 162 -7.39 9.48 30.08
CA LYS A 162 -7.61 8.13 30.59
C LYS A 162 -7.23 7.11 29.52
N LYS A 163 -6.83 5.93 29.95
CA LYS A 163 -6.68 4.79 29.05
C LYS A 163 -8.04 4.14 28.85
N VAL A 164 -8.47 4.06 27.61
CA VAL A 164 -9.73 3.44 27.21
C VAL A 164 -9.44 2.22 26.35
N ARG A 165 -10.16 1.14 26.62
CA ARG A 165 -10.14 -0.07 25.81
C ARG A 165 -11.33 -0.07 24.87
N LYS A 166 -11.07 -0.32 23.62
CA LYS A 166 -12.11 -0.37 22.58
C LYS A 166 -11.85 -1.53 21.65
N THR A 167 -12.86 -2.35 21.44
CA THR A 167 -12.84 -3.38 20.41
C THR A 167 -13.06 -2.72 19.06
N VAL A 168 -12.14 -2.98 18.14
CA VAL A 168 -12.19 -2.49 16.76
C VAL A 168 -12.31 -3.68 15.83
N GLU A 169 -13.31 -3.66 14.99
CA GLU A 169 -13.51 -4.68 13.97
C GLU A 169 -12.67 -4.33 12.74
N ILE A 170 -11.80 -5.24 12.38
CA ILE A 170 -10.95 -5.16 11.19
C ILE A 170 -11.64 -5.97 10.09
N PRO A 171 -12.02 -5.34 8.97
CA PRO A 171 -12.76 -6.03 7.92
C PRO A 171 -11.90 -7.06 7.19
N ALA A 172 -12.54 -8.14 6.74
CA ALA A 172 -11.91 -9.14 5.89
C ALA A 172 -11.40 -8.51 4.59
N GLY A 173 -10.22 -8.95 4.15
CA GLY A 173 -9.60 -8.47 2.93
C GLY A 173 -8.78 -7.19 3.09
N ILE A 174 -8.65 -6.67 4.30
CA ILE A 174 -7.82 -5.47 4.56
C ILE A 174 -6.39 -5.68 4.08
N ASP A 175 -5.78 -4.62 3.55
CA ASP A 175 -4.40 -4.68 3.09
C ASP A 175 -3.44 -4.00 4.07
N ASN A 176 -2.14 -4.31 3.92
CA ASN A 176 -1.09 -3.70 4.73
C ASN A 176 -1.07 -2.18 4.56
N GLY A 177 -0.99 -1.43 5.66
CA GLY A 177 -0.98 0.04 5.65
C GLY A 177 -2.35 0.70 5.51
N GLN A 178 -3.42 -0.07 5.35
CA GLN A 178 -4.77 0.49 5.35
C GLN A 178 -5.22 0.85 6.75
N SER A 179 -6.11 1.85 6.85
CA SER A 179 -6.60 2.35 8.14
C SER A 179 -8.10 2.14 8.31
N VAL A 180 -8.49 1.67 9.49
CA VAL A 180 -9.88 1.60 9.95
C VAL A 180 -10.19 2.84 10.77
N ARG A 181 -11.27 3.56 10.44
CA ARG A 181 -11.69 4.77 11.13
C ARG A 181 -12.74 4.46 12.20
N VAL A 182 -12.42 4.82 13.45
CA VAL A 182 -13.36 4.76 14.57
C VAL A 182 -13.75 6.18 14.93
N ARG A 183 -15.00 6.55 14.63
CA ARG A 183 -15.48 7.92 14.78
C ARG A 183 -15.56 8.36 16.24
N GLY A 184 -15.18 9.64 16.50
CA GLY A 184 -15.33 10.27 17.81
C GLY A 184 -14.32 9.84 18.87
N TYR A 185 -13.31 9.02 18.54
CA TYR A 185 -12.27 8.59 19.46
C TYR A 185 -10.93 9.33 19.31
N GLY A 186 -10.92 10.43 18.55
CA GLY A 186 -9.79 11.34 18.43
C GLY A 186 -9.73 12.39 19.53
N GLU A 187 -8.93 13.44 19.31
CA GLU A 187 -8.81 14.59 20.21
C GLU A 187 -10.13 15.38 20.30
N PRO A 188 -10.39 16.02 21.45
CA PRO A 188 -11.55 16.90 21.58
C PRO A 188 -11.47 18.07 20.60
N GLY A 189 -12.62 18.49 20.09
CA GLY A 189 -12.75 19.67 19.24
C GLY A 189 -12.48 20.95 20.00
N ARG A 190 -12.22 22.02 19.27
CA ARG A 190 -12.05 23.37 19.83
C ARG A 190 -13.35 24.13 19.75
N ASN A 191 -13.58 25.02 20.73
CA ASN A 191 -14.74 25.92 20.75
C ASN A 191 -16.09 25.21 20.57
N GLY A 192 -16.27 24.02 21.19
CA GLY A 192 -17.49 23.25 21.07
C GLY A 192 -17.59 22.44 19.75
N GLY A 193 -16.51 22.34 18.97
CA GLY A 193 -16.48 21.51 17.77
C GLY A 193 -16.50 20.02 18.10
N PRO A 194 -16.84 19.16 17.12
CA PRO A 194 -16.88 17.72 17.31
C PRO A 194 -15.48 17.14 17.54
N ARG A 195 -15.42 15.98 18.17
CA ARG A 195 -14.16 15.26 18.34
C ARG A 195 -13.62 14.77 16.99
N GLY A 196 -12.30 14.57 16.93
CA GLY A 196 -11.65 13.86 15.84
C GLY A 196 -11.93 12.36 15.90
N ASP A 197 -11.33 11.61 14.99
CA ASP A 197 -11.49 10.18 14.85
C ASP A 197 -10.21 9.43 15.29
N LEU A 198 -10.33 8.18 15.67
CA LEU A 198 -9.22 7.28 15.81
C LEU A 198 -9.01 6.55 14.47
N LEU A 199 -7.81 6.66 13.92
CA LEU A 199 -7.39 5.97 12.71
C LEU A 199 -6.49 4.81 13.14
N VAL A 200 -7.00 3.58 12.97
CA VAL A 200 -6.26 2.37 13.29
C VAL A 200 -5.59 1.87 12.02
N GLU A 201 -4.29 2.12 11.91
CA GLU A 201 -3.46 1.63 10.81
C GLU A 201 -3.11 0.16 11.03
N VAL A 202 -3.41 -0.67 10.03
CA VAL A 202 -3.22 -2.11 10.10
C VAL A 202 -1.91 -2.51 9.43
N LEU A 203 -1.02 -3.14 10.20
CA LEU A 203 0.18 -3.78 9.68
C LEU A 203 -0.01 -5.29 9.63
N VAL A 204 0.01 -5.83 8.41
CA VAL A 204 -0.12 -7.28 8.18
C VAL A 204 1.25 -7.94 8.25
N SER A 205 1.38 -8.93 9.13
CA SER A 205 2.59 -9.75 9.24
C SER A 205 2.76 -10.62 8.00
N ARG A 206 3.99 -10.79 7.54
CA ARG A 206 4.30 -11.68 6.42
C ARG A 206 3.97 -13.12 6.80
N SER A 207 3.38 -13.85 5.87
CA SER A 207 3.21 -15.30 5.98
C SER A 207 4.40 -16.01 5.35
N ASN A 208 4.85 -17.12 5.96
CA ASN A 208 5.91 -17.95 5.37
C ASN A 208 5.39 -18.84 4.24
N ALA A 209 4.07 -19.05 4.16
CA ALA A 209 3.43 -19.94 3.21
C ALA A 209 2.77 -19.21 2.03
N PHE A 210 2.36 -17.97 2.26
CA PHE A 210 1.52 -17.23 1.33
C PHE A 210 2.10 -15.85 1.03
N GLU A 211 2.07 -15.47 -0.22
CA GLU A 211 2.33 -14.12 -0.69
C GLU A 211 1.05 -13.53 -1.26
N ARG A 212 0.75 -12.27 -0.94
CA ARG A 212 -0.44 -11.57 -1.42
C ARG A 212 -0.06 -10.56 -2.48
N GLN A 213 -0.83 -10.54 -3.57
CA GLN A 213 -0.81 -9.49 -4.58
C GLN A 213 -2.26 -9.09 -4.85
N ASP A 214 -2.67 -7.93 -4.37
CA ASP A 214 -4.05 -7.46 -4.37
C ASP A 214 -5.03 -8.44 -3.70
N MET A 215 -5.94 -9.03 -4.47
CA MET A 215 -6.87 -10.06 -4.00
C MET A 215 -6.36 -11.49 -4.23
N ASN A 216 -5.25 -11.66 -4.94
CA ASN A 216 -4.72 -12.98 -5.24
C ASN A 216 -3.68 -13.41 -4.21
N ILE A 217 -3.61 -14.72 -4.01
CA ILE A 217 -2.64 -15.37 -3.14
C ILE A 217 -1.72 -16.21 -4.00
N PHE A 218 -0.44 -16.21 -3.67
CA PHE A 218 0.58 -17.02 -4.32
C PHE A 218 1.24 -17.91 -3.29
N SER A 219 1.49 -19.18 -3.65
CA SER A 219 2.23 -20.12 -2.83
C SER A 219 2.97 -21.13 -3.68
N ASN A 220 3.87 -21.88 -3.05
CA ASN A 220 4.58 -22.97 -3.66
C ASN A 220 4.13 -24.29 -3.03
N ALA A 221 3.94 -25.32 -3.85
CA ALA A 221 3.69 -26.67 -3.40
C ALA A 221 4.77 -27.60 -3.93
N SER A 222 5.47 -28.26 -3.01
CA SER A 222 6.49 -29.24 -3.35
C SER A 222 5.86 -30.59 -3.68
N ILE A 223 6.24 -31.16 -4.82
CA ILE A 223 5.80 -32.49 -5.25
C ILE A 223 7.02 -33.39 -5.50
N SER A 224 6.83 -34.70 -5.34
CA SER A 224 7.88 -35.67 -5.67
C SER A 224 8.01 -35.83 -7.19
N PHE A 225 9.19 -36.22 -7.64
CA PHE A 225 9.45 -36.60 -9.03
C PHE A 225 8.46 -37.66 -9.53
N GLY A 226 8.16 -38.67 -8.70
CA GLY A 226 7.20 -39.73 -9.04
C GLY A 226 5.79 -39.19 -9.31
N ILE A 227 5.28 -38.27 -8.46
CA ILE A 227 3.97 -37.63 -8.69
C ILE A 227 4.01 -36.76 -9.93
N ALA A 228 5.10 -36.04 -10.17
CA ALA A 228 5.23 -35.21 -11.36
C ALA A 228 5.21 -36.03 -12.65
N ALA A 229 5.86 -37.20 -12.65
CA ALA A 229 5.95 -38.08 -13.82
C ALA A 229 4.68 -38.89 -14.06
N LEU A 230 4.14 -39.51 -13.01
CA LEU A 230 3.02 -40.47 -13.11
C LEU A 230 1.66 -39.86 -12.88
N GLY A 231 1.61 -38.64 -12.35
CA GLY A 231 0.40 -38.04 -11.84
C GLY A 231 0.07 -38.51 -10.43
N GLY A 232 -0.98 -37.96 -9.84
CA GLY A 232 -1.45 -38.38 -8.52
C GLY A 232 -2.00 -37.21 -7.71
N ASP A 233 -2.54 -37.53 -6.55
CA ASP A 233 -3.16 -36.57 -5.68
C ASP A 233 -2.15 -35.95 -4.72
N ILE A 234 -2.21 -34.62 -4.59
CA ILE A 234 -1.41 -33.85 -3.63
C ILE A 234 -2.31 -33.05 -2.71
N ARG A 235 -1.83 -32.82 -1.50
CA ARG A 235 -2.46 -31.92 -0.57
C ARG A 235 -1.86 -30.52 -0.71
N ILE A 236 -2.70 -29.54 -1.00
CA ILE A 236 -2.30 -28.14 -1.13
C ILE A 236 -2.90 -27.37 0.03
N ARG A 237 -2.04 -26.66 0.77
CA ARG A 237 -2.46 -25.76 1.83
C ARG A 237 -3.03 -24.49 1.21
N THR A 238 -4.26 -24.11 1.60
CA THR A 238 -4.88 -22.82 1.25
C THR A 238 -5.22 -22.07 2.52
N VAL A 239 -5.63 -20.81 2.39
CA VAL A 239 -6.09 -20.01 3.54
C VAL A 239 -7.37 -20.56 4.17
N ASP A 240 -8.21 -21.26 3.39
CA ASP A 240 -9.45 -21.88 3.86
C ASP A 240 -9.24 -23.31 4.41
N GLY A 241 -7.99 -23.79 4.46
CA GLY A 241 -7.63 -25.14 4.82
C GLY A 241 -7.00 -25.92 3.66
N ASP A 242 -6.72 -27.19 3.89
CA ASP A 242 -6.09 -28.05 2.89
C ASP A 242 -7.10 -28.55 1.86
N ILE A 243 -6.68 -28.59 0.61
CA ILE A 243 -7.44 -29.20 -0.49
C ILE A 243 -6.64 -30.31 -1.15
N ILE A 244 -7.33 -31.28 -1.76
CA ILE A 244 -6.72 -32.30 -2.59
C ILE A 244 -6.77 -31.82 -4.04
N TYR A 245 -5.65 -31.89 -4.74
CA TYR A 245 -5.52 -31.56 -6.15
C TYR A 245 -4.85 -32.73 -6.90
N THR A 246 -5.45 -33.16 -8.00
CA THR A 246 -4.91 -34.20 -8.86
C THR A 246 -3.94 -33.60 -9.88
N VAL A 247 -2.68 -33.95 -9.78
CA VAL A 247 -1.61 -33.57 -10.69
C VAL A 247 -1.65 -34.46 -11.93
N ALA A 248 -1.62 -33.85 -13.12
CA ALA A 248 -1.55 -34.61 -14.37
C ALA A 248 -0.17 -35.25 -14.56
N PRO A 249 -0.08 -36.43 -15.21
CA PRO A 249 1.19 -37.03 -15.56
C PRO A 249 2.05 -36.11 -16.45
N GLY A 250 3.37 -36.12 -16.24
CA GLY A 250 4.30 -35.29 -17.00
C GLY A 250 4.31 -33.80 -16.61
N THR A 251 3.76 -33.46 -15.45
CA THR A 251 3.76 -32.07 -14.94
C THR A 251 5.18 -31.60 -14.67
N GLN A 252 5.54 -30.45 -15.23
CA GLN A 252 6.87 -29.85 -15.09
C GLN A 252 6.99 -28.97 -13.85
N SER A 253 8.22 -28.86 -13.32
CA SER A 253 8.51 -27.90 -12.23
C SER A 253 8.25 -26.47 -12.71
N GLY A 254 7.65 -25.65 -11.84
CA GLY A 254 7.25 -24.28 -12.18
C GLY A 254 5.84 -24.19 -12.79
N THR A 255 5.16 -25.33 -13.02
CA THR A 255 3.76 -25.32 -13.46
C THR A 255 2.89 -24.61 -12.43
N ARG A 256 2.12 -23.62 -12.90
CA ARG A 256 1.22 -22.83 -12.05
C ARG A 256 -0.22 -23.29 -12.22
N ILE A 257 -0.85 -23.62 -11.11
CA ILE A 257 -2.26 -23.97 -11.04
C ILE A 257 -3.06 -22.84 -10.41
N ARG A 258 -4.30 -22.67 -10.84
CA ARG A 258 -5.22 -21.63 -10.33
C ARG A 258 -6.35 -22.28 -9.55
N LEU A 259 -6.46 -21.94 -8.29
CA LEU A 259 -7.54 -22.33 -7.41
C LEU A 259 -8.54 -21.17 -7.33
N LYS A 260 -9.60 -21.26 -8.13
CA LYS A 260 -10.59 -20.18 -8.29
C LYS A 260 -11.30 -19.88 -6.97
N GLY A 261 -11.41 -18.57 -6.62
CA GLY A 261 -12.12 -18.12 -5.43
C GLY A 261 -11.43 -18.45 -4.10
N LYS A 262 -10.17 -18.91 -4.11
CA LYS A 262 -9.37 -19.25 -2.90
C LYS A 262 -8.41 -18.13 -2.51
N GLY A 263 -8.58 -16.93 -3.07
CA GLY A 263 -7.82 -15.73 -2.72
C GLY A 263 -8.44 -14.93 -1.57
N VAL A 264 -8.04 -13.67 -1.47
CA VAL A 264 -8.49 -12.70 -0.47
C VAL A 264 -9.86 -12.13 -0.87
N PRO A 265 -10.81 -11.98 0.07
CA PRO A 265 -12.09 -11.33 -0.23
C PRO A 265 -11.91 -9.82 -0.43
N SER A 266 -12.80 -9.22 -1.22
CA SER A 266 -12.84 -7.77 -1.36
C SER A 266 -13.43 -7.11 -0.10
N ILE A 267 -12.80 -6.04 0.37
CA ILE A 267 -13.32 -5.25 1.50
C ILE A 267 -14.74 -4.72 1.24
N ARG A 268 -15.03 -4.36 -0.01
CA ARG A 268 -16.33 -3.79 -0.39
C ARG A 268 -17.42 -4.84 -0.54
N ASN A 269 -17.07 -6.01 -1.04
CA ASN A 269 -18.01 -7.11 -1.25
C ASN A 269 -17.35 -8.44 -0.91
N LYS A 270 -17.70 -9.00 0.24
CA LYS A 270 -17.14 -10.25 0.76
C LYS A 270 -17.43 -11.47 -0.14
N ALA A 271 -18.45 -11.39 -1.00
CA ALA A 271 -18.79 -12.46 -1.95
C ALA A 271 -17.79 -12.54 -3.13
N VAL A 272 -17.08 -11.45 -3.39
CA VAL A 272 -16.06 -11.40 -4.43
C VAL A 272 -14.70 -11.73 -3.81
N ARG A 273 -14.10 -12.81 -4.26
CA ARG A 273 -12.76 -13.24 -3.82
C ARG A 273 -11.82 -13.36 -5.02
N GLY A 274 -10.55 -13.09 -4.79
CA GLY A 274 -9.50 -13.39 -5.75
C GLY A 274 -9.22 -14.89 -5.83
N ASP A 275 -8.15 -15.24 -6.51
CA ASP A 275 -7.74 -16.62 -6.75
C ASP A 275 -6.45 -16.94 -5.98
N HIS A 276 -6.20 -18.22 -5.77
CA HIS A 276 -4.94 -18.70 -5.25
C HIS A 276 -4.16 -19.37 -6.36
N TYR A 277 -2.99 -18.85 -6.66
CA TYR A 277 -2.05 -19.40 -7.63
C TYR A 277 -0.97 -20.21 -6.91
N VAL A 278 -0.91 -21.48 -7.22
CA VAL A 278 0.07 -22.40 -6.61
C VAL A 278 1.07 -22.83 -7.66
N THR A 279 2.35 -22.59 -7.39
CA THR A 279 3.43 -23.07 -8.26
C THR A 279 3.93 -24.42 -7.77
N LEU A 280 3.85 -25.43 -8.62
CA LEU A 280 4.34 -26.77 -8.33
C LEU A 280 5.86 -26.80 -8.49
N ILE A 281 6.56 -27.22 -7.45
CA ILE A 281 8.02 -27.37 -7.45
C ILE A 281 8.34 -28.85 -7.31
N VAL A 282 8.94 -29.42 -8.35
CA VAL A 282 9.39 -30.81 -8.32
C VAL A 282 10.68 -30.90 -7.52
N ASN A 283 10.64 -31.65 -6.43
CA ASN A 283 11.81 -31.89 -5.59
C ASN A 283 12.58 -33.12 -6.05
N THR A 284 13.86 -32.95 -6.31
CA THR A 284 14.76 -34.06 -6.52
C THR A 284 15.04 -34.74 -5.18
N PRO A 285 14.80 -36.05 -5.08
CA PRO A 285 15.00 -36.75 -3.83
C PRO A 285 16.48 -36.82 -3.43
N THR A 286 16.74 -36.55 -2.16
CA THR A 286 18.09 -36.63 -1.55
C THR A 286 18.12 -37.78 -0.54
N GLY A 287 19.29 -38.36 -0.25
CA GLY A 287 19.45 -39.40 0.77
C GLY A 287 18.88 -40.78 0.37
N LEU A 288 18.89 -41.08 -0.93
CA LEU A 288 18.36 -42.32 -1.45
C LEU A 288 19.12 -43.58 -0.89
N ASN A 289 18.38 -44.60 -0.51
CA ASN A 289 18.92 -45.92 -0.19
C ASN A 289 19.41 -46.67 -1.45
N LYS A 290 20.00 -47.85 -1.28
CA LYS A 290 20.57 -48.63 -2.41
C LYS A 290 19.48 -49.01 -3.42
N GLU A 291 18.34 -49.50 -2.95
CA GLU A 291 17.22 -49.95 -3.78
C GLU A 291 16.63 -48.83 -4.62
N ALA A 292 16.43 -47.62 -4.00
CA ALA A 292 15.94 -46.45 -4.73
C ALA A 292 16.93 -45.95 -5.80
N LYS A 293 18.24 -46.06 -5.52
CA LYS A 293 19.28 -45.74 -6.52
C LYS A 293 19.25 -46.68 -7.70
N GLU A 294 19.08 -47.99 -7.45
CA GLU A 294 18.97 -49.01 -8.49
C GLU A 294 17.70 -48.82 -9.33
N ALA A 295 16.57 -48.54 -8.68
CA ALA A 295 15.32 -48.22 -9.38
C ALA A 295 15.43 -47.01 -10.29
N LEU A 296 16.09 -45.94 -9.82
CA LEU A 296 16.32 -44.75 -10.65
C LEU A 296 17.28 -45.02 -11.83
N ARG A 297 18.35 -45.80 -11.62
CA ARG A 297 19.25 -46.21 -12.73
C ARG A 297 18.49 -47.00 -13.78
N LYS A 298 17.66 -47.93 -13.33
CA LYS A 298 16.83 -48.74 -14.24
C LYS A 298 15.82 -47.87 -14.99
N PHE A 299 15.26 -46.85 -14.34
CA PHE A 299 14.39 -45.85 -14.98
C PHE A 299 15.15 -45.10 -16.07
N ASP A 300 16.37 -44.58 -15.80
CA ASP A 300 17.20 -43.88 -16.77
C ASP A 300 17.57 -44.73 -17.97
N GLU A 301 17.84 -46.04 -17.75
CA GLU A 301 18.10 -47.00 -18.82
C GLU A 301 16.86 -47.21 -19.71
N LEU A 302 15.68 -47.36 -19.12
CA LEU A 302 14.42 -47.54 -19.85
C LEU A 302 13.97 -46.31 -20.62
N THR A 303 14.25 -45.13 -20.09
CA THR A 303 13.89 -43.83 -20.73
C THR A 303 14.91 -43.39 -21.76
N GLY A 304 16.04 -44.08 -21.90
CA GLY A 304 17.09 -43.74 -22.85
C GLY A 304 17.94 -42.53 -22.45
N ASN A 305 17.79 -42.00 -21.24
CA ASN A 305 18.53 -40.88 -20.72
C ASN A 305 19.84 -41.25 -20.04
N SER A 306 20.19 -42.57 -20.05
CA SER A 306 21.44 -43.03 -19.47
C SER A 306 22.64 -42.56 -20.28
N LEU A 307 23.47 -41.71 -19.67
CA LEU A 307 24.73 -41.21 -20.26
C LEU A 307 25.81 -42.31 -20.38
N ASN A 308 25.56 -43.52 -19.88
CA ASN A 308 26.49 -44.63 -19.87
C ASN A 308 26.43 -45.52 -21.13
N LYS A 309 25.67 -45.16 -22.16
CA LYS A 309 25.87 -45.73 -23.50
C LYS A 309 27.03 -44.98 -24.13
N GLU A 310 28.18 -45.62 -24.11
CA GLU A 310 29.37 -45.21 -24.85
C GLU A 310 28.99 -44.67 -26.23
N GLY A 311 29.33 -43.40 -26.51
CA GLY A 311 29.53 -42.85 -27.85
C GLY A 311 28.42 -43.07 -28.88
N GLY A 312 27.24 -42.63 -28.60
CA GLY A 312 26.20 -42.57 -29.62
C GLY A 312 25.46 -41.22 -29.57
N ALA A 313 26.13 -40.14 -29.91
CA ALA A 313 25.45 -38.89 -30.27
C ALA A 313 24.66 -39.14 -31.57
N GLN A 314 23.47 -39.77 -31.45
CA GLN A 314 22.47 -39.64 -32.50
C GLN A 314 21.78 -38.26 -32.32
N THR A 315 22.53 -37.21 -32.61
CA THR A 315 21.91 -36.04 -33.18
C THR A 315 21.24 -36.53 -34.46
N GLY A 316 19.94 -36.63 -34.48
CA GLY A 316 19.12 -36.66 -35.68
C GLY A 316 19.36 -35.38 -36.49
N LYS A 317 20.53 -35.27 -37.07
CA LYS A 317 20.73 -34.40 -38.23
C LYS A 317 20.14 -35.15 -39.41
N GLU A 318 18.86 -34.94 -39.69
CA GLU A 318 18.42 -34.94 -41.07
C GLU A 318 19.38 -33.98 -41.82
N LYS A 319 20.28 -34.57 -42.60
CA LYS A 319 21.06 -33.83 -43.57
C LYS A 319 20.07 -33.23 -44.53
N LYS A 320 19.67 -31.99 -44.30
CA LYS A 320 19.14 -31.12 -45.37
C LYS A 320 20.24 -31.12 -46.42
N LYS A 321 20.01 -31.80 -47.56
CA LYS A 321 20.87 -31.70 -48.73
C LYS A 321 21.13 -30.23 -48.99
N GLY A 322 22.39 -29.85 -48.94
CA GLY A 322 22.80 -28.46 -49.13
C GLY A 322 22.33 -27.99 -50.50
N PHE A 323 21.99 -26.72 -50.60
CA PHE A 323 21.60 -26.06 -51.84
C PHE A 323 22.60 -26.32 -52.99
N MET A 324 23.88 -26.57 -52.69
CA MET A 324 24.94 -26.91 -53.65
C MET A 324 24.85 -28.33 -54.20
N ASP A 325 24.27 -29.29 -53.48
CA ASP A 325 24.07 -30.66 -53.98
C ASP A 325 22.90 -30.70 -54.97
N LYS A 326 21.89 -29.85 -54.81
CA LYS A 326 20.80 -29.69 -55.79
C LYS A 326 21.23 -29.03 -57.08
N ILE A 327 22.25 -28.17 -57.09
CA ILE A 327 22.79 -27.53 -58.30
C ILE A 327 23.64 -28.52 -59.07
N LYS A 328 24.35 -29.44 -58.44
CA LYS A 328 25.14 -30.47 -59.15
C LYS A 328 24.26 -31.48 -59.91
N GLU A 329 23.16 -31.91 -59.31
CA GLU A 329 22.21 -32.86 -59.98
C GLU A 329 21.52 -32.22 -61.22
N SER A 330 21.41 -30.87 -61.32
CA SER A 330 20.81 -30.24 -62.47
C SER A 330 21.79 -29.91 -63.63
N PHE A 331 23.09 -30.16 -63.46
CA PHE A 331 24.10 -29.98 -64.49
C PHE A 331 24.59 -31.29 -65.14
N ASP A 332 24.22 -32.47 -64.60
CA ASP A 332 24.59 -33.76 -65.17
C ASP A 332 23.51 -34.40 -66.10
N GLU A 333 22.41 -33.69 -66.35
CA GLU A 333 21.34 -34.06 -67.30
C GLU A 333 21.26 -33.17 -68.51
N HIS A 334 22.42 -32.94 -69.21
CA HIS A 334 22.38 -32.50 -70.64
C HIS A 334 23.64 -32.93 -71.33
#